data_e2a3347943bc4ae5492fd44b6e165025
#
_entry.id   e2a3347943bc4ae5492fd44b6e165025
#
_cell.length_a   1.000
_cell.length_b   1.000
_cell.length_c   1.000
_cell.angle_alpha   90.00
_cell.angle_beta   90.00
_cell.angle_gamma   90.00
#
_symmetry.space_group_name_H-M   'P 1'
#
loop_
_entity.id
_entity.type
_entity.pdbx_description
1 polymer ?
#
loop_
_entity_poly.entity_id
_entity_poly.type
_entity_poly.pdbx_seq_one_letter_code
_entity_poly.pdbx_strand_id
1 'polypeptide(L)'
;MEIIIEHTTKYEYKNPVAGLIQSTKLYPSEYNGLKILDWNVHHDSAEKSAVYKDGEANNIQSFTSLKKVKKIQFTVLGKVETFDTKGVYFNPDDKLDPCVYLRNSNLTIPDVDIKNLALEAKNGFKNDERLLISHNLMNLVREKVEYKPLSTNNETTAQVAYNQKKGVCQDQAHIMVSAARSINIPARYVNGYMHNNSHSSEFQSTHAWAEFFIDDLGWVGFDPTNGCSPDERYIRVSCGLDASEAAPIKGVFYGHNGQNNLIENLDIHLSLIHI
;
A
#
# COMPACT_ATOMS: atom_id res chain seq x y z
N MET A 1 -15.79 -13.99 -0.36
CA MET A 1 -16.73 -12.84 -0.50
C MET A 1 -16.60 -12.31 -1.93
N GLU A 2 -17.69 -11.85 -2.57
CA GLU A 2 -17.58 -11.15 -3.85
C GLU A 2 -17.56 -9.64 -3.57
N ILE A 3 -16.58 -8.92 -4.13
CA ILE A 3 -16.43 -7.48 -3.93
C ILE A 3 -16.34 -6.79 -5.28
N ILE A 4 -17.09 -5.70 -5.44
CA ILE A 4 -17.05 -4.82 -6.61
C ILE A 4 -16.37 -3.52 -6.22
N ILE A 5 -15.40 -3.09 -7.01
CA ILE A 5 -14.65 -1.85 -6.83
C ILE A 5 -14.97 -0.89 -7.97
N GLU A 6 -15.33 0.32 -7.59
CA GLU A 6 -15.31 1.47 -8.48
C GLU A 6 -14.47 2.57 -7.81
N HIS A 7 -13.31 2.89 -8.39
CA HIS A 7 -12.38 3.85 -7.83
C HIS A 7 -11.94 4.83 -8.92
N THR A 8 -12.07 6.12 -8.66
CA THR A 8 -11.63 7.18 -9.55
C THR A 8 -10.58 8.06 -8.87
N THR A 9 -9.44 8.25 -9.56
CA THR A 9 -8.37 9.17 -9.17
C THR A 9 -8.26 10.28 -10.21
N LYS A 10 -8.31 11.54 -9.78
CA LYS A 10 -8.21 12.70 -10.65
C LYS A 10 -6.99 13.55 -10.32
N TYR A 11 -6.28 14.01 -11.35
CA TYR A 11 -5.18 14.95 -11.23
C TYR A 11 -5.50 16.22 -12.01
N GLU A 12 -5.28 17.36 -11.42
CA GLU A 12 -5.38 18.65 -12.08
C GLU A 12 -4.05 19.39 -12.00
N TYR A 13 -3.51 19.77 -13.16
CA TYR A 13 -2.27 20.52 -13.28
C TYR A 13 -2.56 22.02 -13.35
N LYS A 14 -1.73 22.86 -12.71
CA LYS A 14 -1.84 24.32 -12.81
C LYS A 14 -1.79 24.79 -14.26
N ASN A 15 -0.87 24.23 -15.05
CA ASN A 15 -0.68 24.48 -16.47
C ASN A 15 -0.81 23.18 -17.26
N PRO A 16 -1.29 23.22 -18.52
CA PRO A 16 -1.30 22.02 -19.35
C PRO A 16 0.10 21.40 -19.48
N VAL A 17 0.21 20.11 -19.26
CA VAL A 17 1.42 19.32 -19.38
C VAL A 17 1.39 18.47 -20.64
N ALA A 18 2.54 18.16 -21.21
CA ALA A 18 2.69 17.31 -22.39
C ALA A 18 3.70 16.18 -22.11
N GLY A 19 3.68 15.13 -22.94
CA GLY A 19 4.61 14.01 -22.79
C GLY A 19 4.45 13.28 -21.46
N LEU A 20 3.21 13.04 -21.06
CA LEU A 20 2.88 12.32 -19.82
C LEU A 20 3.17 10.84 -19.99
N ILE A 21 3.98 10.30 -19.07
CA ILE A 21 4.23 8.86 -18.93
C ILE A 21 3.94 8.49 -17.49
N GLN A 22 3.01 7.55 -17.28
CA GLN A 22 2.60 7.07 -15.97
C GLN A 22 2.74 5.57 -15.88
N SER A 23 3.30 5.08 -14.79
CA SER A 23 3.34 3.67 -14.42
C SER A 23 2.36 3.46 -13.28
N THR A 24 1.50 2.46 -13.41
CA THR A 24 0.46 2.20 -12.40
C THR A 24 0.59 0.80 -11.83
N LYS A 25 0.33 0.69 -10.53
CA LYS A 25 0.12 -0.54 -9.76
C LYS A 25 -1.36 -0.54 -9.31
N LEU A 26 -2.29 -0.66 -10.27
CA LEU A 26 -3.73 -0.59 -10.01
C LEU A 26 -4.46 -1.91 -10.28
N TYR A 27 -3.74 -2.95 -10.71
CA TYR A 27 -4.26 -4.30 -10.87
C TYR A 27 -3.86 -5.15 -9.67
N PRO A 28 -4.81 -5.81 -8.98
CA PRO A 28 -4.45 -6.73 -7.91
C PRO A 28 -3.69 -7.94 -8.47
N SER A 29 -2.84 -8.53 -7.64
CA SER A 29 -2.20 -9.80 -7.93
C SER A 29 -3.09 -10.93 -7.42
N GLU A 30 -3.31 -11.96 -8.26
CA GLU A 30 -3.96 -13.18 -7.78
C GLU A 30 -3.07 -13.92 -6.78
N TYR A 31 -3.67 -14.41 -5.73
CA TYR A 31 -3.02 -15.20 -4.69
C TYR A 31 -4.06 -16.14 -4.06
N ASN A 32 -3.63 -16.96 -3.08
CA ASN A 32 -4.52 -17.93 -2.42
C ASN A 32 -5.79 -17.33 -1.80
N GLY A 33 -5.82 -16.02 -1.51
CA GLY A 33 -6.95 -15.30 -0.92
C GLY A 33 -7.75 -14.44 -1.91
N LEU A 34 -7.37 -14.39 -3.20
CA LEU A 34 -8.03 -13.51 -4.18
C LEU A 34 -8.03 -14.10 -5.58
N LYS A 35 -9.21 -14.14 -6.19
CA LYS A 35 -9.44 -14.46 -7.59
C LYS A 35 -10.06 -13.26 -8.30
N ILE A 36 -9.48 -12.85 -9.42
CA ILE A 36 -9.99 -11.78 -10.26
C ILE A 36 -11.09 -12.35 -11.17
N LEU A 37 -12.31 -11.80 -11.08
CA LEU A 37 -13.43 -12.15 -11.97
C LEU A 37 -13.51 -11.21 -13.17
N ASP A 38 -13.31 -9.91 -12.94
CA ASP A 38 -13.18 -8.86 -13.94
C ASP A 38 -12.39 -7.70 -13.35
N TRP A 39 -11.49 -7.08 -14.16
CA TRP A 39 -10.75 -5.92 -13.69
C TRP A 39 -10.27 -5.07 -14.86
N ASN A 40 -10.65 -3.81 -14.86
CA ASN A 40 -10.27 -2.87 -15.89
C ASN A 40 -9.77 -1.55 -15.28
N VAL A 41 -8.67 -1.05 -15.81
CA VAL A 41 -8.15 0.27 -15.52
C VAL A 41 -8.28 1.12 -16.78
N HIS A 42 -9.06 2.18 -16.69
CA HIS A 42 -9.30 3.13 -17.75
C HIS A 42 -8.56 4.44 -17.47
N HIS A 43 -7.99 5.03 -18.51
CA HIS A 43 -7.43 6.38 -18.50
C HIS A 43 -8.10 7.18 -19.65
N ASP A 44 -8.57 8.39 -19.34
CA ASP A 44 -9.40 9.19 -20.25
C ASP A 44 -8.68 9.73 -21.49
N SER A 45 -7.34 9.85 -21.46
CA SER A 45 -6.58 10.57 -22.50
C SER A 45 -5.21 9.94 -22.84
N ALA A 46 -4.92 8.71 -22.40
CA ALA A 46 -3.64 8.07 -22.66
C ALA A 46 -3.79 6.68 -23.32
N GLU A 47 -2.78 6.30 -24.09
CA GLU A 47 -2.61 4.95 -24.59
C GLU A 47 -2.02 4.06 -23.51
N LYS A 48 -2.55 2.85 -23.39
CA LYS A 48 -2.12 1.87 -22.37
C LYS A 48 -1.21 0.78 -22.96
N SER A 49 -0.19 0.37 -22.21
CA SER A 49 0.61 -0.81 -22.51
C SER A 49 -0.11 -2.11 -22.15
N ALA A 50 0.49 -3.25 -22.50
CA ALA A 50 0.15 -4.51 -21.84
C ALA A 50 0.48 -4.46 -20.34
N VAL A 51 -0.20 -5.27 -19.53
CA VAL A 51 0.14 -5.47 -18.12
C VAL A 51 1.33 -6.43 -18.05
N TYR A 52 2.28 -6.11 -17.18
CA TYR A 52 3.44 -6.97 -16.87
C TYR A 52 3.69 -7.00 -15.36
N LYS A 53 4.49 -7.97 -14.88
CA LYS A 53 4.84 -8.09 -13.47
C LYS A 53 6.23 -7.53 -13.20
N ASP A 54 6.38 -6.81 -12.08
CA ASP A 54 7.69 -6.45 -11.54
C ASP A 54 8.29 -7.59 -10.70
N GLY A 55 9.49 -7.38 -10.14
CA GLY A 55 10.18 -8.37 -9.30
C GLY A 55 9.44 -8.72 -8.02
N GLU A 56 8.53 -7.87 -7.56
CA GLU A 56 7.71 -8.04 -6.35
C GLU A 56 6.35 -8.68 -6.65
N ALA A 57 6.17 -9.19 -7.88
CA ALA A 57 4.92 -9.72 -8.41
C ALA A 57 3.75 -8.72 -8.45
N ASN A 58 4.04 -7.39 -8.41
CA ASN A 58 3.03 -6.40 -8.68
C ASN A 58 2.69 -6.34 -10.17
N ASN A 59 1.42 -6.21 -10.50
CA ASN A 59 0.97 -5.96 -11.87
C ASN A 59 1.18 -4.50 -12.23
N ILE A 60 1.99 -4.24 -13.25
CA ILE A 60 2.33 -2.90 -13.75
C ILE A 60 1.66 -2.67 -15.09
N GLN A 61 1.06 -1.49 -15.28
CA GLN A 61 0.62 -1.02 -16.57
C GLN A 61 1.06 0.42 -16.79
N SER A 62 1.62 0.72 -17.97
CA SER A 62 2.05 2.08 -18.33
C SER A 62 1.00 2.76 -19.19
N PHE A 63 0.85 4.06 -18.97
CA PHE A 63 -0.03 4.95 -19.74
C PHE A 63 0.80 6.10 -20.31
N THR A 64 0.63 6.39 -21.60
CA THR A 64 1.41 7.42 -22.29
C THR A 64 0.48 8.35 -23.06
N SER A 65 0.65 9.66 -22.87
CA SER A 65 -0.04 10.68 -23.65
C SER A 65 0.94 11.75 -24.13
N LEU A 66 0.97 11.96 -25.45
CA LEU A 66 1.73 13.04 -26.08
C LEU A 66 0.90 14.31 -26.17
N LYS A 67 -0.40 14.25 -25.97
CA LYS A 67 -1.31 15.40 -26.01
C LYS A 67 -1.10 16.29 -24.80
N LYS A 68 -1.33 17.58 -24.97
CA LYS A 68 -1.39 18.52 -23.84
C LYS A 68 -2.65 18.25 -23.03
N VAL A 69 -2.50 17.99 -21.75
CA VAL A 69 -3.60 17.71 -20.82
C VAL A 69 -3.50 18.61 -19.59
N LYS A 70 -4.63 19.10 -19.11
CA LYS A 70 -4.72 19.84 -17.83
C LYS A 70 -5.34 19.00 -16.73
N LYS A 71 -6.20 18.04 -17.09
CA LYS A 71 -6.83 17.10 -16.19
C LYS A 71 -6.64 15.70 -16.74
N ILE A 72 -6.45 14.75 -15.86
CA ILE A 72 -6.43 13.34 -16.19
C ILE A 72 -7.23 12.58 -15.13
N GLN A 73 -7.82 11.48 -15.55
CA GLN A 73 -8.59 10.62 -14.68
C GLN A 73 -8.22 9.17 -14.94
N PHE A 74 -7.98 8.44 -13.84
CA PHE A 74 -7.95 6.99 -13.81
C PHE A 74 -9.25 6.48 -13.20
N THR A 75 -9.87 5.50 -13.81
CA THR A 75 -11.03 4.80 -13.28
C THR A 75 -10.72 3.30 -13.23
N VAL A 76 -10.79 2.73 -12.04
CA VAL A 76 -10.69 1.30 -11.80
C VAL A 76 -12.11 0.75 -11.64
N LEU A 77 -12.46 -0.22 -12.47
CA LEU A 77 -13.69 -1.01 -12.34
C LEU A 77 -13.27 -2.46 -12.16
N GLY A 78 -13.61 -3.04 -11.02
CA GLY A 78 -13.15 -4.38 -10.67
C GLY A 78 -14.20 -5.21 -9.98
N LYS A 79 -14.12 -6.52 -10.20
CA LYS A 79 -14.90 -7.54 -9.51
C LYS A 79 -13.99 -8.69 -9.14
N VAL A 80 -13.96 -9.02 -7.86
CA VAL A 80 -13.11 -10.08 -7.32
C VAL A 80 -13.90 -11.00 -6.41
N GLU A 81 -13.40 -12.22 -6.25
CA GLU A 81 -13.81 -13.16 -5.22
C GLU A 81 -12.68 -13.29 -4.22
N THR A 82 -12.95 -13.03 -2.94
CA THR A 82 -11.97 -13.08 -1.86
C THR A 82 -12.26 -14.20 -0.88
N PHE A 83 -11.19 -14.74 -0.27
CA PHE A 83 -11.24 -15.84 0.69
C PHE A 83 -10.43 -15.47 1.93
N ASP A 84 -10.92 -15.86 3.10
CA ASP A 84 -10.17 -15.67 4.35
C ASP A 84 -9.01 -16.65 4.45
N THR A 85 -7.80 -16.14 4.34
CA THR A 85 -6.55 -16.89 4.49
C THR A 85 -5.88 -16.70 5.85
N LYS A 86 -6.59 -16.10 6.81
CA LYS A 86 -6.06 -15.72 8.14
C LYS A 86 -4.81 -14.82 8.03
N GLY A 87 -4.78 -13.99 6.99
CA GLY A 87 -3.66 -13.09 6.70
C GLY A 87 -2.48 -13.72 5.98
N VAL A 88 -2.48 -15.02 5.73
CA VAL A 88 -1.37 -15.70 5.02
C VAL A 88 -1.48 -15.44 3.53
N TYR A 89 -0.46 -14.81 2.97
CA TYR A 89 -0.35 -14.51 1.55
C TYR A 89 0.60 -15.50 0.87
N PHE A 90 0.10 -16.15 -0.17
CA PHE A 90 0.88 -17.02 -1.03
C PHE A 90 0.60 -16.71 -2.51
N ASN A 91 1.65 -16.28 -3.22
CA ASN A 91 1.64 -16.08 -4.67
C ASN A 91 2.88 -16.76 -5.27
N PRO A 92 2.73 -17.71 -6.19
CA PRO A 92 3.87 -18.44 -6.78
C PRO A 92 4.78 -17.56 -7.65
N ASP A 93 4.33 -16.37 -8.04
CA ASP A 93 5.12 -15.42 -8.82
C ASP A 93 5.96 -14.48 -7.94
N ASP A 94 5.72 -14.44 -6.63
CA ASP A 94 6.51 -13.69 -5.65
C ASP A 94 7.78 -14.49 -5.33
N LYS A 95 8.85 -14.22 -6.09
CA LYS A 95 10.10 -15.01 -6.07
C LYS A 95 11.28 -14.27 -5.44
N LEU A 96 11.07 -13.04 -4.98
CA LEU A 96 12.14 -12.30 -4.32
C LEU A 96 12.46 -12.94 -2.98
N ASP A 97 13.77 -13.06 -2.71
CA ASP A 97 14.24 -13.48 -1.38
C ASP A 97 13.71 -12.51 -0.31
N PRO A 98 13.05 -12.99 0.73
CA PRO A 98 12.53 -12.14 1.80
C PRO A 98 13.58 -11.21 2.42
N CYS A 99 14.88 -11.58 2.41
CA CYS A 99 15.97 -10.74 2.90
C CYS A 99 16.09 -9.38 2.17
N VAL A 100 15.55 -9.26 0.94
CA VAL A 100 15.45 -7.99 0.21
C VAL A 100 14.68 -6.96 1.03
N TYR A 101 13.67 -7.40 1.79
CA TYR A 101 12.80 -6.57 2.61
C TYR A 101 13.32 -6.29 4.03
N LEU A 102 14.58 -6.59 4.31
CA LEU A 102 15.29 -6.10 5.51
C LEU A 102 15.87 -4.68 5.29
N ARG A 103 15.90 -4.21 4.03
CA ARG A 103 16.38 -2.86 3.68
C ARG A 103 15.40 -1.80 4.13
N ASN A 104 15.92 -0.71 4.67
CA ASN A 104 15.12 0.48 4.94
C ASN A 104 15.06 1.40 3.72
N SER A 105 13.93 2.04 3.53
CA SER A 105 13.75 3.20 2.65
C SER A 105 13.87 4.49 3.46
N ASN A 106 13.89 5.65 2.81
CA ASN A 106 13.91 6.94 3.49
C ASN A 106 12.70 7.13 4.43
N LEU A 107 11.53 6.53 4.09
CA LEU A 107 10.31 6.63 4.91
C LEU A 107 10.31 5.67 6.10
N THR A 108 11.18 4.66 6.11
CA THR A 108 11.15 3.56 7.09
C THR A 108 12.46 3.36 7.86
N ILE A 109 13.36 4.36 7.87
CA ILE A 109 14.58 4.31 8.71
C ILE A 109 14.14 4.35 10.19
N PRO A 110 14.52 3.36 11.02
CA PRO A 110 14.17 3.37 12.45
C PRO A 110 15.08 4.31 13.23
N ASP A 111 14.49 5.15 14.07
CA ASP A 111 15.20 5.86 15.13
C ASP A 111 15.30 5.01 16.42
N VAL A 112 15.74 5.62 17.51
CA VAL A 112 15.87 4.95 18.80
C VAL A 112 14.50 4.55 19.36
N ASP A 113 13.46 5.37 19.13
CA ASP A 113 12.13 5.14 19.69
C ASP A 113 11.41 3.98 18.96
N ILE A 114 11.56 3.90 17.64
CA ILE A 114 11.05 2.75 16.85
C ILE A 114 11.81 1.46 17.20
N LYS A 115 13.12 1.52 17.43
CA LYS A 115 13.89 0.37 17.89
C LYS A 115 13.44 -0.09 19.29
N ASN A 116 13.18 0.84 20.19
CA ASN A 116 12.64 0.52 21.51
C ASN A 116 11.25 -0.10 21.43
N LEU A 117 10.37 0.38 20.54
CA LEU A 117 9.08 -0.22 20.27
C LEU A 117 9.23 -1.68 19.79
N ALA A 118 10.17 -1.94 18.89
CA ALA A 118 10.44 -3.30 18.40
C ALA A 118 10.97 -4.23 19.50
N LEU A 119 11.85 -3.72 20.38
CA LEU A 119 12.36 -4.47 21.53
C LEU A 119 11.25 -4.72 22.57
N GLU A 120 10.37 -3.76 22.80
CA GLU A 120 9.19 -3.91 23.65
C GLU A 120 8.26 -5.01 23.10
N ALA A 121 8.02 -5.01 21.79
CA ALA A 121 7.21 -6.03 21.13
C ALA A 121 7.81 -7.45 21.27
N LYS A 122 9.12 -7.54 21.26
CA LYS A 122 9.87 -8.81 21.40
C LYS A 122 10.01 -9.28 22.84
N ASN A 123 9.80 -8.40 23.81
CA ASN A 123 10.02 -8.74 25.23
C ASN A 123 9.11 -9.88 25.70
N GLY A 124 9.70 -10.91 26.30
CA GLY A 124 9.00 -12.11 26.75
C GLY A 124 8.84 -13.21 25.70
N PHE A 125 9.24 -12.96 24.43
CA PHE A 125 9.19 -13.96 23.36
C PHE A 125 10.59 -14.42 22.93
N LYS A 126 10.68 -15.65 22.42
CA LYS A 126 11.90 -16.17 21.80
C LYS A 126 12.07 -15.62 20.38
N ASN A 127 13.28 -15.74 19.82
CA ASN A 127 13.58 -15.25 18.48
C ASN A 127 12.81 -15.95 17.35
N ASP A 128 12.42 -17.19 17.56
CA ASP A 128 11.65 -18.04 16.64
C ASP A 128 10.13 -17.84 16.77
N GLU A 129 9.66 -17.10 17.77
CA GLU A 129 8.24 -16.79 17.95
C GLU A 129 7.82 -15.53 17.16
N ARG A 130 8.32 -15.40 15.91
CA ARG A 130 8.12 -14.21 15.07
C ARG A 130 6.65 -13.82 14.88
N LEU A 131 5.75 -14.81 14.75
CA LEU A 131 4.32 -14.55 14.61
C LEU A 131 3.75 -13.83 15.84
N LEU A 132 4.08 -14.29 17.04
CA LEU A 132 3.62 -13.69 18.29
C LEU A 132 4.20 -12.29 18.50
N ILE A 133 5.49 -12.11 18.19
CA ILE A 133 6.17 -10.80 18.21
C ILE A 133 5.46 -9.82 17.26
N SER A 134 5.09 -10.28 16.07
CA SER A 134 4.43 -9.45 15.05
C SER A 134 3.03 -9.01 15.46
N HIS A 135 2.24 -9.91 16.07
CA HIS A 135 0.93 -9.53 16.64
C HIS A 135 1.08 -8.56 17.80
N ASN A 136 2.07 -8.78 18.67
CA ASN A 136 2.34 -7.85 19.78
C ASN A 136 2.75 -6.48 19.26
N LEU A 137 3.62 -6.41 18.23
CA LEU A 137 4.01 -5.16 17.60
C LEU A 137 2.79 -4.42 16.97
N MET A 138 1.91 -5.16 16.29
CA MET A 138 0.67 -4.60 15.73
C MET A 138 -0.19 -3.95 16.84
N ASN A 139 -0.37 -4.64 17.96
CA ASN A 139 -1.16 -4.13 19.08
C ASN A 139 -0.52 -2.88 19.70
N LEU A 140 0.81 -2.88 19.89
CA LEU A 140 1.54 -1.73 20.41
C LEU A 140 1.47 -0.51 19.48
N VAL A 141 1.57 -0.70 18.17
CA VAL A 141 1.41 0.40 17.20
C VAL A 141 0.01 0.97 17.29
N ARG A 142 -1.02 0.12 17.29
CA ARG A 142 -2.42 0.53 17.41
C ARG A 142 -2.69 1.30 18.70
N GLU A 143 -2.11 0.87 19.82
CA GLU A 143 -2.27 1.52 21.12
C GLU A 143 -1.56 2.88 21.18
N LYS A 144 -0.32 2.95 20.65
CA LYS A 144 0.55 4.11 20.81
C LYS A 144 0.40 5.19 19.73
N VAL A 145 -0.26 4.88 18.61
CA VAL A 145 -0.42 5.78 17.46
C VAL A 145 -1.90 5.95 17.12
N GLU A 146 -2.47 7.07 17.52
CA GLU A 146 -3.87 7.45 17.24
C GLU A 146 -4.10 7.52 15.73
N TYR A 147 -5.15 6.86 15.22
CA TYR A 147 -5.61 7.07 13.85
C TYR A 147 -6.25 8.45 13.70
N LYS A 148 -5.61 9.35 12.94
CA LYS A 148 -6.07 10.72 12.77
C LYS A 148 -5.91 11.19 11.32
N PRO A 149 -7.00 11.27 10.56
CA PRO A 149 -6.98 11.82 9.20
C PRO A 149 -6.38 13.22 9.15
N LEU A 150 -5.71 13.56 8.06
CA LEU A 150 -5.10 14.87 7.79
C LEU A 150 -4.00 15.30 8.78
N SER A 151 -3.47 14.39 9.61
CA SER A 151 -2.38 14.69 10.54
C SER A 151 -0.99 14.56 9.91
N THR A 152 -0.88 13.90 8.79
CA THR A 152 0.34 13.53 8.08
C THR A 152 0.16 13.71 6.57
N ASN A 153 1.26 13.55 5.82
CA ASN A 153 1.28 13.58 4.35
C ASN A 153 2.13 12.43 3.80
N ASN A 154 2.22 12.33 2.47
CA ASN A 154 2.94 11.24 1.80
C ASN A 154 4.48 11.22 2.06
N GLU A 155 5.05 12.31 2.55
CA GLU A 155 6.47 12.43 2.89
C GLU A 155 6.74 12.14 4.38
N THR A 156 5.70 11.95 5.18
CA THR A 156 5.83 11.68 6.62
C THR A 156 6.55 10.35 6.83
N THR A 157 7.68 10.39 7.54
CA THR A 157 8.44 9.19 7.86
C THR A 157 7.85 8.43 9.07
N ALA A 158 8.19 7.15 9.19
CA ALA A 158 7.80 6.34 10.35
C ALA A 158 8.20 7.00 11.69
N GLN A 159 9.42 7.60 11.74
CA GLN A 159 9.92 8.32 12.92
C GLN A 159 9.02 9.50 13.29
N VAL A 160 8.69 10.34 12.30
CA VAL A 160 7.87 11.55 12.54
C VAL A 160 6.47 11.16 13.02
N ALA A 161 5.83 10.18 12.36
CA ALA A 161 4.50 9.72 12.74
C ALA A 161 4.50 9.09 14.15
N TYR A 162 5.49 8.24 14.45
CA TYR A 162 5.60 7.62 15.77
C TYR A 162 5.84 8.65 16.88
N ASN A 163 6.69 9.65 16.64
CA ASN A 163 6.97 10.70 17.62
C ASN A 163 5.76 11.62 17.85
N GLN A 164 4.96 11.88 16.81
CA GLN A 164 3.70 12.63 16.92
C GLN A 164 2.57 11.82 17.56
N LYS A 165 2.71 10.49 17.72
CA LYS A 165 1.69 9.57 18.26
C LYS A 165 0.36 9.61 17.49
N LYS A 166 0.37 10.00 16.23
CA LYS A 166 -0.80 10.08 15.36
C LYS A 166 -0.41 9.92 13.90
N GLY A 167 -1.32 9.38 13.11
CA GLY A 167 -1.14 9.15 11.68
C GLY A 167 -2.35 8.46 11.07
N VAL A 168 -2.21 8.07 9.80
CA VAL A 168 -3.20 7.27 9.08
C VAL A 168 -2.68 5.84 8.86
N CYS A 169 -3.44 4.99 8.17
CA CYS A 169 -3.02 3.59 7.91
C CYS A 169 -1.63 3.48 7.27
N GLN A 170 -1.27 4.40 6.36
CA GLN A 170 0.06 4.48 5.75
C GLN A 170 1.16 4.66 6.81
N ASP A 171 0.97 5.57 7.75
CA ASP A 171 1.97 5.87 8.79
C ASP A 171 2.13 4.69 9.75
N GLN A 172 1.02 4.12 10.18
CA GLN A 172 1.02 2.95 11.06
C GLN A 172 1.70 1.75 10.38
N ALA A 173 1.45 1.52 9.08
CA ALA A 173 2.14 0.49 8.30
C ALA A 173 3.64 0.77 8.17
N HIS A 174 4.07 2.02 7.94
CA HIS A 174 5.49 2.39 7.92
C HIS A 174 6.18 2.14 9.27
N ILE A 175 5.53 2.46 10.40
CA ILE A 175 6.04 2.18 11.73
C ILE A 175 6.21 0.66 11.95
N MET A 176 5.21 -0.14 11.56
CA MET A 176 5.26 -1.59 11.61
C MET A 176 6.46 -2.15 10.84
N VAL A 177 6.61 -1.75 9.58
CA VAL A 177 7.69 -2.19 8.68
C VAL A 177 9.06 -1.79 9.23
N SER A 178 9.20 -0.54 9.68
CA SER A 178 10.44 -0.01 10.24
C SER A 178 10.86 -0.77 11.52
N ALA A 179 9.93 -0.99 12.44
CA ALA A 179 10.16 -1.71 13.68
C ALA A 179 10.53 -3.19 13.43
N ALA A 180 9.79 -3.89 12.56
CA ALA A 180 10.04 -5.29 12.23
C ALA A 180 11.45 -5.50 11.65
N ARG A 181 11.86 -4.65 10.69
CA ARG A 181 13.19 -4.69 10.08
C ARG A 181 14.30 -4.45 11.10
N SER A 182 14.08 -3.61 12.10
CA SER A 182 15.07 -3.31 13.15
C SER A 182 15.40 -4.52 14.06
N ILE A 183 14.54 -5.53 14.07
CA ILE A 183 14.72 -6.80 14.79
C ILE A 183 14.87 -8.01 13.85
N ASN A 184 15.30 -7.76 12.60
CA ASN A 184 15.57 -8.77 11.56
C ASN A 184 14.35 -9.61 11.15
N ILE A 185 13.16 -9.03 11.15
CA ILE A 185 11.97 -9.61 10.52
C ILE A 185 11.79 -8.93 9.15
N PRO A 186 11.91 -9.68 8.01
CA PRO A 186 11.64 -9.12 6.69
C PRO A 186 10.20 -8.60 6.64
N ALA A 187 10.03 -7.35 6.20
CA ALA A 187 8.75 -6.68 6.22
C ALA A 187 8.57 -5.79 5.00
N ARG A 188 7.35 -5.75 4.44
CA ARG A 188 6.99 -4.91 3.30
C ARG A 188 5.71 -4.15 3.55
N TYR A 189 5.61 -2.99 2.95
CA TYR A 189 4.41 -2.17 2.90
C TYR A 189 3.48 -2.70 1.82
N VAL A 190 2.19 -2.70 2.11
CA VAL A 190 1.14 -3.13 1.17
C VAL A 190 0.11 -2.03 1.01
N ASN A 191 -0.30 -1.80 -0.23
CA ASN A 191 -1.41 -0.95 -0.61
C ASN A 191 -2.52 -1.78 -1.25
N GLY A 192 -3.77 -1.44 -0.93
CA GLY A 192 -4.93 -2.15 -1.45
C GLY A 192 -6.24 -1.46 -1.12
N TYR A 193 -7.31 -2.23 -1.11
CA TYR A 193 -8.64 -1.79 -0.70
C TYR A 193 -9.11 -2.61 0.49
N MET A 194 -9.94 -2.00 1.33
CA MET A 194 -10.60 -2.70 2.42
C MET A 194 -12.09 -2.36 2.41
N HIS A 195 -12.92 -3.41 2.39
CA HIS A 195 -14.36 -3.26 2.57
C HIS A 195 -14.69 -3.03 4.05
N ASN A 196 -15.43 -1.96 4.34
CA ASN A 196 -15.90 -1.67 5.68
C ASN A 196 -17.42 -1.79 5.74
N ASN A 197 -17.94 -2.62 6.63
CA ASN A 197 -19.38 -2.86 6.83
C ASN A 197 -20.12 -1.67 7.48
N SER A 198 -19.44 -0.61 7.89
CA SER A 198 -20.08 0.58 8.43
C SER A 198 -20.74 1.37 7.29
N HIS A 199 -22.05 1.63 7.41
CA HIS A 199 -22.87 2.38 6.45
C HIS A 199 -22.47 3.87 6.25
N SER A 200 -21.33 4.31 6.75
CA SER A 200 -20.80 5.64 6.49
C SER A 200 -20.07 5.63 5.13
N SER A 201 -20.77 6.13 4.12
CA SER A 201 -20.29 6.26 2.72
C SER A 201 -19.05 7.13 2.52
N GLU A 202 -18.43 7.64 3.57
CA GLU A 202 -17.39 8.66 3.46
C GLU A 202 -15.95 8.14 3.43
N PHE A 203 -15.65 6.85 3.71
CA PHE A 203 -14.27 6.38 3.83
C PHE A 203 -14.01 4.94 3.36
N GLN A 204 -14.58 4.54 2.23
CA GLN A 204 -14.15 3.31 1.56
C GLN A 204 -13.07 3.68 0.55
N SER A 205 -11.85 3.73 1.02
CA SER A 205 -10.72 4.21 0.24
C SER A 205 -9.63 3.16 0.13
N THR A 206 -8.61 3.49 -0.61
CA THR A 206 -7.35 2.79 -0.54
C THR A 206 -6.92 2.62 0.92
N HIS A 207 -6.44 1.44 1.24
CA HIS A 207 -5.99 1.10 2.58
C HIS A 207 -4.55 0.58 2.55
N ALA A 208 -3.88 0.64 3.68
CA ALA A 208 -2.50 0.19 3.80
C ALA A 208 -2.29 -0.64 5.06
N TRP A 209 -1.41 -1.65 4.93
CA TRP A 209 -0.99 -2.52 6.02
C TRP A 209 0.44 -3.00 5.82
N ALA A 210 0.94 -3.80 6.73
CA ALA A 210 2.25 -4.42 6.63
C ALA A 210 2.14 -5.93 6.39
N GLU A 211 3.07 -6.51 5.64
CA GLU A 211 3.28 -7.95 5.56
C GLU A 211 4.67 -8.30 6.09
N PHE A 212 4.76 -9.30 6.96
CA PHE A 212 6.01 -9.81 7.53
C PHE A 212 6.25 -11.25 7.10
N PHE A 213 7.51 -11.58 6.84
CA PHE A 213 7.88 -12.94 6.53
C PHE A 213 8.08 -13.74 7.81
N ILE A 214 7.22 -14.74 8.00
CA ILE A 214 7.21 -15.63 9.15
C ILE A 214 7.69 -17.01 8.70
N ASP A 215 8.67 -17.56 9.41
CA ASP A 215 9.21 -18.89 9.12
C ASP A 215 8.05 -19.91 9.09
N ASP A 216 8.06 -20.85 8.17
CA ASP A 216 7.07 -21.91 7.96
C ASP A 216 5.68 -21.44 7.46
N LEU A 217 5.37 -20.15 7.51
CA LEU A 217 4.10 -19.56 7.01
C LEU A 217 4.27 -18.75 5.73
N GLY A 218 5.45 -18.16 5.51
CA GLY A 218 5.65 -17.18 4.45
C GLY A 218 5.19 -15.77 4.84
N TRP A 219 4.62 -15.03 3.91
CA TRP A 219 4.14 -13.67 4.16
C TRP A 219 2.81 -13.67 4.93
N VAL A 220 2.77 -12.92 6.03
CA VAL A 220 1.58 -12.75 6.87
C VAL A 220 1.28 -11.27 7.03
N GLY A 221 0.02 -10.88 6.79
CA GLY A 221 -0.45 -9.51 6.90
C GLY A 221 -0.80 -9.10 8.32
N PHE A 222 -0.49 -7.84 8.66
CA PHE A 222 -0.79 -7.21 9.95
C PHE A 222 -1.31 -5.79 9.70
N ASP A 223 -2.54 -5.53 10.11
CA ASP A 223 -3.18 -4.22 9.99
C ASP A 223 -3.35 -3.56 11.37
N PRO A 224 -2.45 -2.66 11.78
CA PRO A 224 -2.54 -1.99 13.06
C PRO A 224 -3.75 -1.05 13.16
N THR A 225 -4.23 -0.50 12.03
CA THR A 225 -5.40 0.39 12.03
C THR A 225 -6.65 -0.34 12.51
N ASN A 226 -6.87 -1.55 12.02
CA ASN A 226 -8.02 -2.37 12.39
C ASN A 226 -7.70 -3.41 13.49
N GLY A 227 -6.43 -3.62 13.82
CA GLY A 227 -5.97 -4.55 14.84
C GLY A 227 -6.24 -6.02 14.48
N CYS A 228 -6.09 -6.36 13.21
CA CYS A 228 -6.33 -7.70 12.69
C CYS A 228 -5.35 -8.08 11.59
N SER A 229 -5.26 -9.35 11.28
CA SER A 229 -4.70 -9.80 10.00
C SER A 229 -5.74 -9.63 8.90
N PRO A 230 -5.31 -9.28 7.66
CA PRO A 230 -6.21 -9.18 6.52
C PRO A 230 -7.02 -10.47 6.30
N ASP A 231 -8.31 -10.29 6.11
CA ASP A 231 -9.29 -11.34 5.85
C ASP A 231 -9.94 -11.14 4.47
N GLU A 232 -11.09 -11.78 4.20
CA GLU A 232 -11.80 -11.66 2.92
C GLU A 232 -12.32 -10.25 2.60
N ARG A 233 -12.24 -9.29 3.51
CA ARG A 233 -12.60 -7.88 3.26
C ARG A 233 -11.48 -7.10 2.54
N TYR A 234 -10.29 -7.68 2.41
CA TYR A 234 -9.11 -6.99 1.88
C TYR A 234 -8.83 -7.40 0.45
N ILE A 235 -8.52 -6.42 -0.39
CA ILE A 235 -8.02 -6.63 -1.76
C ILE A 235 -6.60 -6.07 -1.82
N ARG A 236 -5.62 -6.95 -1.90
CA ARG A 236 -4.21 -6.60 -2.06
C ARG A 236 -3.93 -6.17 -3.49
N VAL A 237 -3.36 -4.98 -3.67
CA VAL A 237 -3.07 -4.42 -5.00
C VAL A 237 -1.58 -4.37 -5.28
N SER A 238 -0.79 -3.78 -4.38
CA SER A 238 0.65 -3.63 -4.58
C SER A 238 1.43 -3.72 -3.27
N CYS A 239 2.73 -4.02 -3.37
CA CYS A 239 3.65 -3.95 -2.25
C CYS A 239 4.98 -3.29 -2.65
N GLY A 240 5.80 -3.00 -1.64
CA GLY A 240 7.13 -2.44 -1.78
C GLY A 240 7.81 -2.20 -0.44
N LEU A 241 8.98 -1.59 -0.45
CA LEU A 241 9.70 -1.22 0.76
C LEU A 241 8.96 -0.17 1.59
N ASP A 242 8.15 0.67 0.93
CA ASP A 242 7.36 1.74 1.53
C ASP A 242 6.19 2.16 0.62
N ALA A 243 5.41 3.15 1.06
CA ALA A 243 4.29 3.70 0.30
C ALA A 243 4.72 4.31 -1.04
N SER A 244 5.92 4.88 -1.13
CA SER A 244 6.42 5.45 -2.38
C SER A 244 6.67 4.34 -3.40
N GLU A 245 7.28 3.22 -3.00
CA GLU A 245 7.54 2.09 -3.90
C GLU A 245 6.24 1.37 -4.30
N ALA A 246 5.33 1.18 -3.36
CA ALA A 246 4.01 0.59 -3.57
C ALA A 246 2.98 1.55 -4.19
N ALA A 247 3.37 2.80 -4.51
CA ALA A 247 2.43 3.83 -4.97
C ALA A 247 1.60 3.36 -6.18
N PRO A 248 0.27 3.54 -6.12
CA PRO A 248 -0.62 3.06 -7.19
C PRO A 248 -0.40 3.76 -8.53
N ILE A 249 0.07 5.00 -8.52
CA ILE A 249 0.35 5.78 -9.74
C ILE A 249 1.64 6.57 -9.53
N LYS A 250 2.60 6.38 -10.45
CA LYS A 250 3.82 7.19 -10.55
C LYS A 250 3.93 7.74 -11.95
N GLY A 251 4.40 8.98 -12.11
CA GLY A 251 4.49 9.53 -13.44
C GLY A 251 5.48 10.67 -13.57
N VAL A 252 5.87 10.93 -14.82
CA VAL A 252 6.67 12.07 -15.24
C VAL A 252 5.97 12.78 -16.39
N PHE A 253 6.18 14.08 -16.51
CA PHE A 253 5.68 14.86 -17.62
C PHE A 253 6.67 15.95 -18.00
N TYR A 254 6.58 16.45 -19.24
CA TYR A 254 7.33 17.60 -19.69
C TYR A 254 6.50 18.87 -19.52
N GLY A 255 6.97 19.79 -18.69
CA GLY A 255 6.40 21.12 -18.54
C GLY A 255 6.91 22.10 -19.59
N HIS A 256 6.30 23.28 -19.68
CA HIS A 256 6.63 24.32 -20.67
C HIS A 256 8.06 24.87 -20.56
N ASN A 257 8.79 24.60 -19.47
CA ASN A 257 10.16 25.08 -19.19
C ASN A 257 11.20 23.95 -19.09
N GLY A 258 10.93 22.74 -19.58
CA GLY A 258 11.91 21.65 -19.57
C GLY A 258 12.28 21.11 -18.19
N GLN A 259 11.57 21.52 -17.13
CA GLN A 259 11.75 20.94 -15.80
C GLN A 259 10.84 19.71 -15.66
N ASN A 260 11.46 18.58 -15.32
CA ASN A 260 10.74 17.37 -14.93
C ASN A 260 10.16 17.60 -13.53
N ASN A 261 8.88 17.91 -13.44
CA ASN A 261 8.19 18.02 -12.16
C ASN A 261 7.40 16.73 -11.93
N LEU A 262 7.59 16.12 -10.77
CA LEU A 262 6.70 15.09 -10.25
C LEU A 262 5.29 15.67 -10.08
N ILE A 263 4.27 14.83 -10.20
CA ILE A 263 2.86 15.20 -10.09
C ILE A 263 2.60 15.80 -8.70
N GLU A 264 2.27 17.08 -8.61
CA GLU A 264 2.19 17.81 -7.34
C GLU A 264 0.78 17.98 -6.75
N ASN A 265 -0.31 17.66 -7.45
CA ASN A 265 -1.65 17.82 -6.87
C ASN A 265 -2.53 16.61 -7.14
N LEU A 266 -2.90 15.93 -6.09
CA LEU A 266 -3.78 14.77 -6.07
C LEU A 266 -5.12 15.15 -5.45
N ASP A 267 -6.18 15.31 -6.25
CA ASP A 267 -7.55 15.23 -5.75
C ASP A 267 -8.05 13.80 -5.94
N ILE A 268 -8.12 13.06 -4.83
CA ILE A 268 -8.67 11.70 -4.81
C ILE A 268 -10.16 11.83 -4.55
N HIS A 269 -10.97 11.58 -5.57
CA HIS A 269 -12.40 11.34 -5.39
C HIS A 269 -12.64 9.84 -5.41
N LEU A 270 -13.10 9.33 -4.29
CA LEU A 270 -13.40 7.92 -4.12
C LEU A 270 -14.86 7.65 -4.42
N SER A 271 -15.08 6.53 -5.05
CA SER A 271 -16.40 5.98 -5.27
C SER A 271 -16.47 4.53 -4.76
N LEU A 272 -17.59 4.19 -4.37
CA LEU A 272 -18.29 2.97 -3.93
C LEU A 272 -17.54 1.62 -4.08
N ILE A 273 -17.47 0.89 -2.95
CA ILE A 273 -17.27 -0.55 -2.90
C ILE A 273 -18.66 -1.16 -2.59
N HIS A 274 -19.15 -2.05 -3.46
CA HIS A 274 -20.39 -2.80 -3.27
C HIS A 274 -20.09 -4.28 -3.07
N ILE A 275 -20.91 -4.93 -2.25
CA ILE A 275 -20.97 -6.40 -2.10
C ILE A 275 -22.09 -6.94 -2.97
#